data_674a323e97856c9a1223ee1ed0727712
#
_entry.id   674a323e97856c9a1223ee1ed0727712
#
_cell.length_a   1.000
_cell.length_b   1.000
_cell.length_c   1.000
_cell.angle_alpha   90.00
_cell.angle_beta   90.00
_cell.angle_gamma   90.00
#
_symmetry.space_group_name_H-M   'P 1'
#
loop_
_entity.id
_entity.type
_entity.pdbx_description
1 polymer ?
#
loop_
_entity_poly.entity_id
_entity_poly.type
_entity_poly.pdbx_seq_one_letter_code
_entity_poly.pdbx_strand_id
1 'polypeptide(L)'
;MTLPSLRLKANAERRLRAGHLWVYSNEVDVAATPLNAFAAGDQAVLEMANGKPLGIVALSPNNLICGRLISRDTKHVLDKSLLVHRINIALSLRERLFDKPFYRLVYGDSDLLPGLVVDRFGDVLVVQLASAAMELRKDEVLAALLQVLKPAAVLWKNDSSARDAEGLERYVANAYGEVPDWVALEENGVRFEAPVLAGQKTGWFYDHRMNRARLAPYVQGKRVLDLFSYIGGWGIQAAAFGASEVMCVDASAFALDGVERNAALNGVAEKVACVEGDVFEALRELKAADERFDVVIADPPAFIKRKKDLKNGEAAYRRLNEQAMRLLSKDGILVSASCSMHLPENDLQDILIGSARHLDRNIQLLERGGQGPDHPVHLAIPETRYIKSLTCRLLPNG
;
A
#
# COMPACT_ATOMS: atom_id res chain seq x y z
N MET A 1 -23.54 12.87 25.91
CA MET A 1 -23.30 11.60 26.65
C MET A 1 -21.85 11.60 27.09
N THR A 2 -21.55 11.24 28.34
CA THR A 2 -20.19 11.02 28.80
C THR A 2 -19.71 9.68 28.27
N LEU A 3 -18.54 9.67 27.60
CA LEU A 3 -17.92 8.43 27.12
C LEU A 3 -17.47 7.57 28.31
N PRO A 4 -17.53 6.24 28.19
CA PRO A 4 -16.95 5.35 29.19
C PRO A 4 -15.43 5.49 29.24
N SER A 5 -14.79 5.09 30.35
CA SER A 5 -13.34 5.11 30.51
C SER A 5 -12.72 3.76 30.14
N LEU A 6 -11.58 3.77 29.46
CA LEU A 6 -10.67 2.65 29.31
C LEU A 6 -9.38 2.93 30.08
N ARG A 7 -9.09 2.14 31.13
CA ARG A 7 -7.93 2.35 31.99
C ARG A 7 -6.73 1.51 31.59
N LEU A 8 -5.58 2.14 31.54
CA LEU A 8 -4.29 1.48 31.32
C LEU A 8 -3.68 0.96 32.63
N LYS A 9 -2.89 -0.09 32.51
CA LYS A 9 -1.96 -0.53 33.57
C LYS A 9 -0.89 0.54 33.84
N ALA A 10 -0.28 0.47 35.01
CA ALA A 10 0.81 1.36 35.37
C ALA A 10 1.96 1.31 34.34
N ASN A 11 2.42 2.48 33.93
CA ASN A 11 3.49 2.70 32.94
C ASN A 11 3.16 2.32 31.48
N ALA A 12 1.98 1.80 31.16
CA ALA A 12 1.57 1.49 29.78
C ALA A 12 1.40 2.76 28.92
N GLU A 13 1.18 3.92 29.56
CA GLU A 13 1.05 5.22 28.90
C GLU A 13 2.33 5.75 28.27
N ARG A 14 3.51 5.23 28.67
CA ARG A 14 4.81 5.78 28.23
C ARG A 14 4.97 5.84 26.72
N ARG A 15 4.64 4.75 26.06
CA ARG A 15 4.71 4.65 24.60
C ARG A 15 3.73 5.60 23.91
N LEU A 16 2.52 5.71 24.42
CA LEU A 16 1.51 6.64 23.91
C LEU A 16 1.94 8.09 24.10
N ARG A 17 2.51 8.44 25.26
CA ARG A 17 3.07 9.78 25.51
C ARG A 17 4.28 10.09 24.64
N ALA A 18 5.04 9.08 24.21
CA ALA A 18 6.13 9.21 23.26
C ALA A 18 5.66 9.34 21.78
N GLY A 19 4.34 9.38 21.54
CA GLY A 19 3.80 9.63 20.20
C GLY A 19 3.05 8.48 19.57
N HIS A 20 3.14 7.26 20.12
CA HIS A 20 2.42 6.10 19.57
C HIS A 20 0.90 6.27 19.66
N LEU A 21 0.14 5.61 18.77
CA LEU A 21 -1.32 5.74 18.70
C LEU A 21 -2.09 4.47 19.05
N TRP A 22 -1.41 3.33 19.20
CA TRP A 22 -2.07 2.04 19.45
C TRP A 22 -2.04 1.65 20.91
N VAL A 23 -3.15 1.13 21.40
CA VAL A 23 -3.30 0.50 22.71
C VAL A 23 -3.39 -1.00 22.50
N TYR A 24 -2.50 -1.77 23.12
CA TYR A 24 -2.55 -3.22 23.08
C TYR A 24 -3.39 -3.79 24.22
N SER A 25 -4.07 -4.92 23.98
CA SER A 25 -4.95 -5.56 24.96
C SER A 25 -4.25 -5.92 26.28
N ASN A 26 -2.96 -6.27 26.24
CA ASN A 26 -2.17 -6.54 27.44
C ASN A 26 -1.77 -5.29 28.24
N GLU A 27 -1.95 -4.08 27.69
CA GLU A 27 -1.72 -2.80 28.37
C GLU A 27 -2.93 -2.30 29.15
N VAL A 28 -4.11 -2.88 28.92
CA VAL A 28 -5.37 -2.50 29.59
C VAL A 28 -5.46 -3.14 30.97
N ASP A 29 -5.87 -2.34 31.96
CA ASP A 29 -6.30 -2.84 33.26
C ASP A 29 -7.71 -3.42 33.17
N VAL A 30 -7.76 -4.70 32.82
CA VAL A 30 -9.02 -5.43 32.60
C VAL A 30 -9.80 -5.69 33.90
N ALA A 31 -9.20 -5.51 35.07
CA ALA A 31 -9.91 -5.60 36.34
C ALA A 31 -10.72 -4.32 36.60
N ALA A 32 -10.17 -3.16 36.20
CA ALA A 32 -10.85 -1.88 36.32
C ALA A 32 -11.83 -1.63 35.16
N THR A 33 -11.43 -2.01 33.92
CA THR A 33 -12.21 -1.78 32.69
C THR A 33 -12.12 -3.01 31.79
N PRO A 34 -13.00 -4.00 31.96
CA PRO A 34 -13.02 -5.21 31.16
C PRO A 34 -13.28 -4.90 29.68
N LEU A 35 -12.45 -5.43 28.77
CA LEU A 35 -12.59 -5.19 27.32
C LEU A 35 -13.93 -5.70 26.76
N ASN A 36 -14.50 -6.77 27.32
CA ASN A 36 -15.79 -7.31 26.92
C ASN A 36 -17.00 -6.45 27.33
N ALA A 37 -16.77 -5.35 28.06
CA ALA A 37 -17.82 -4.35 28.33
C ALA A 37 -18.02 -3.36 27.19
N PHE A 38 -17.16 -3.42 26.16
CA PHE A 38 -17.21 -2.53 25.01
C PHE A 38 -17.55 -3.29 23.74
N ALA A 39 -18.27 -2.64 22.84
CA ALA A 39 -18.48 -3.11 21.48
C ALA A 39 -17.35 -2.62 20.53
N ALA A 40 -17.16 -3.35 19.43
CA ALA A 40 -16.26 -2.90 18.39
C ALA A 40 -16.76 -1.58 17.77
N GLY A 41 -15.86 -0.60 17.67
CA GLY A 41 -16.20 0.73 17.17
C GLY A 41 -16.67 1.74 18.22
N ASP A 42 -16.84 1.32 19.47
CA ASP A 42 -17.10 2.25 20.58
C ASP A 42 -15.95 3.23 20.74
N GLN A 43 -16.26 4.39 21.33
CA GLN A 43 -15.26 5.35 21.79
C GLN A 43 -15.21 5.38 23.32
N ALA A 44 -14.00 5.57 23.85
CA ALA A 44 -13.79 5.69 25.29
C ALA A 44 -12.77 6.79 25.59
N VAL A 45 -12.85 7.34 26.80
CA VAL A 45 -11.78 8.15 27.38
C VAL A 45 -10.67 7.21 27.82
N LEU A 46 -9.49 7.32 27.21
CA LEU A 46 -8.32 6.59 27.64
C LEU A 46 -7.73 7.23 28.88
N GLU A 47 -7.55 6.44 29.93
CA GLU A 47 -7.00 6.90 31.21
C GLU A 47 -5.72 6.18 31.58
N MET A 48 -4.80 6.90 32.22
CA MET A 48 -3.67 6.29 32.92
C MET A 48 -4.15 5.49 34.14
N ALA A 49 -3.28 4.68 34.75
CA ALA A 49 -3.56 3.92 35.96
C ALA A 49 -4.08 4.78 37.13
N ASN A 50 -3.68 6.03 37.21
CA ASN A 50 -4.14 6.98 38.24
C ASN A 50 -5.43 7.74 37.88
N GLY A 51 -6.10 7.36 36.78
CA GLY A 51 -7.35 7.97 36.32
C GLY A 51 -7.19 9.27 35.53
N LYS A 52 -5.95 9.76 35.30
CA LYS A 52 -5.74 10.97 34.48
C LYS A 52 -5.99 10.66 33.01
N PRO A 53 -6.80 11.45 32.29
CA PRO A 53 -7.11 11.22 30.89
C PRO A 53 -5.91 11.45 29.99
N LEU A 54 -5.80 10.65 28.90
CA LEU A 54 -4.80 10.73 27.85
C LEU A 54 -5.39 11.14 26.51
N GLY A 55 -6.70 10.99 26.33
CA GLY A 55 -7.40 11.29 25.09
C GLY A 55 -8.61 10.39 24.83
N ILE A 56 -9.05 10.36 23.59
CA ILE A 56 -10.14 9.51 23.09
C ILE A 56 -9.57 8.38 22.25
N VAL A 57 -10.05 7.16 22.47
CA VAL A 57 -9.71 5.98 21.67
C VAL A 57 -10.96 5.41 20.99
N ALA A 58 -10.76 4.88 19.79
CA ALA A 58 -11.71 3.98 19.14
C ALA A 58 -11.31 2.53 19.45
N LEU A 59 -12.29 1.67 19.75
CA LEU A 59 -12.08 0.37 20.33
C LEU A 59 -12.33 -0.77 19.34
N SER A 60 -11.47 -1.78 19.42
CA SER A 60 -11.58 -3.09 18.77
C SER A 60 -11.29 -4.16 19.84
N PRO A 61 -12.18 -4.41 20.80
CA PRO A 61 -11.88 -5.11 22.04
C PRO A 61 -11.40 -6.53 21.88
N ASN A 62 -11.71 -7.17 20.76
CA ASN A 62 -11.30 -8.56 20.44
C ASN A 62 -9.92 -8.66 19.74
N ASN A 63 -9.30 -7.53 19.43
CA ASN A 63 -8.04 -7.48 18.70
C ASN A 63 -6.84 -7.26 19.63
N LEU A 64 -5.65 -7.68 19.21
CA LEU A 64 -4.39 -7.37 19.91
C LEU A 64 -4.22 -5.85 20.07
N ILE A 65 -4.45 -5.08 18.99
CA ILE A 65 -4.55 -3.62 19.04
C ILE A 65 -6.02 -3.30 19.37
N CYS A 66 -6.31 -3.27 20.66
CA CYS A 66 -7.68 -3.11 21.15
C CYS A 66 -8.17 -1.64 21.17
N GLY A 67 -7.29 -0.69 20.98
CA GLY A 67 -7.64 0.73 20.90
C GLY A 67 -6.71 1.51 19.99
N ARG A 68 -7.26 2.47 19.27
CA ARG A 68 -6.52 3.44 18.45
C ARG A 68 -6.85 4.85 18.91
N LEU A 69 -5.82 5.60 19.29
CA LEU A 69 -5.98 6.96 19.79
C LEU A 69 -6.49 7.87 18.66
N ILE A 70 -7.69 8.41 18.88
CA ILE A 70 -8.34 9.34 17.95
C ILE A 70 -7.89 10.78 18.23
N SER A 71 -7.91 11.20 19.48
CA SER A 71 -7.51 12.54 19.88
C SER A 71 -6.83 12.51 21.25
N ARG A 72 -5.85 13.40 21.45
CA ARG A 72 -5.26 13.62 22.77
C ARG A 72 -6.05 14.60 23.63
N ASP A 73 -6.95 15.36 23.03
CA ASP A 73 -7.92 16.19 23.72
C ASP A 73 -9.24 15.41 23.85
N THR A 74 -9.70 15.23 25.07
CA THR A 74 -10.97 14.51 25.37
C THR A 74 -12.22 15.22 24.89
N LYS A 75 -12.11 16.46 24.44
CA LYS A 75 -13.22 17.23 23.85
C LYS A 75 -13.49 16.84 22.39
N HIS A 76 -12.53 16.20 21.72
CA HIS A 76 -12.64 15.86 20.31
C HIS A 76 -12.85 14.37 20.13
N VAL A 77 -14.07 14.00 19.86
CA VAL A 77 -14.49 12.63 19.53
C VAL A 77 -14.41 12.40 18.01
N LEU A 78 -14.43 11.13 17.61
CA LEU A 78 -14.55 10.77 16.20
C LEU A 78 -15.98 11.07 15.74
N ASP A 79 -16.16 12.20 15.11
CA ASP A 79 -17.40 12.69 14.53
C ASP A 79 -17.14 13.36 13.17
N LYS A 80 -18.19 13.82 12.50
CA LYS A 80 -18.09 14.52 11.22
C LYS A 80 -17.13 15.72 11.27
N SER A 81 -17.12 16.49 12.37
CA SER A 81 -16.29 17.69 12.51
C SER A 81 -14.81 17.34 12.50
N LEU A 82 -14.40 16.31 13.27
CA LEU A 82 -13.04 15.82 13.29
C LEU A 82 -12.62 15.20 11.95
N LEU A 83 -13.53 14.46 11.31
CA LEU A 83 -13.30 13.90 9.96
C LEU A 83 -13.02 14.99 8.95
N VAL A 84 -13.88 16.03 8.87
CA VAL A 84 -13.69 17.19 7.98
C VAL A 84 -12.34 17.86 8.24
N HIS A 85 -12.02 18.12 9.52
CA HIS A 85 -10.76 18.76 9.90
C HIS A 85 -9.53 17.96 9.41
N ARG A 86 -9.49 16.64 9.67
CA ARG A 86 -8.34 15.80 9.30
C ARG A 86 -8.25 15.52 7.82
N ILE A 87 -9.37 15.38 7.12
CA ILE A 87 -9.40 15.26 5.65
C ILE A 87 -8.83 16.53 5.02
N ASN A 88 -9.17 17.73 5.53
CA ASN A 88 -8.57 18.98 5.03
C ASN A 88 -7.06 19.04 5.26
N ILE A 89 -6.55 18.58 6.41
CA ILE A 89 -5.10 18.51 6.68
C ILE A 89 -4.44 17.54 5.70
N ALA A 90 -5.01 16.36 5.49
CA ALA A 90 -4.50 15.38 4.54
C ALA A 90 -4.50 15.93 3.10
N LEU A 91 -5.60 16.57 2.70
CA LEU A 91 -5.75 17.20 1.38
C LEU A 91 -4.70 18.28 1.16
N SER A 92 -4.49 19.19 2.12
CA SER A 92 -3.52 20.27 1.99
C SER A 92 -2.09 19.79 1.76
N LEU A 93 -1.73 18.63 2.33
CA LEU A 93 -0.44 17.99 2.06
C LEU A 93 -0.38 17.47 0.62
N ARG A 94 -1.42 16.76 0.16
CA ARG A 94 -1.45 16.16 -1.19
C ARG A 94 -1.47 17.24 -2.28
N GLU A 95 -2.22 18.31 -2.10
CA GLU A 95 -2.25 19.44 -3.04
C GLU A 95 -0.91 20.21 -3.12
N ARG A 96 -0.12 20.17 -2.04
CA ARG A 96 1.26 20.71 -2.06
C ARG A 96 2.24 19.82 -2.81
N LEU A 97 1.99 18.51 -2.85
CA LEU A 97 2.91 17.50 -3.39
C LEU A 97 2.61 17.11 -4.83
N PHE A 98 1.36 17.26 -5.26
CA PHE A 98 0.90 16.76 -6.55
C PHE A 98 0.04 17.79 -7.27
N ASP A 99 0.40 18.09 -8.51
CA ASP A 99 -0.32 19.07 -9.36
C ASP A 99 -1.69 18.54 -9.83
N LYS A 100 -1.89 17.21 -9.84
CA LYS A 100 -3.10 16.55 -10.30
C LYS A 100 -3.74 15.72 -9.19
N PRO A 101 -5.07 15.59 -9.17
CA PRO A 101 -5.80 14.95 -8.09
C PRO A 101 -5.81 13.40 -8.21
N PHE A 102 -4.63 12.80 -8.32
CA PHE A 102 -4.43 11.35 -8.40
C PHE A 102 -3.44 10.93 -7.32
N TYR A 103 -3.94 10.53 -6.14
CA TYR A 103 -3.10 10.16 -4.99
C TYR A 103 -3.91 9.44 -3.92
N ARG A 104 -3.23 8.80 -2.98
CA ARG A 104 -3.84 8.40 -1.71
C ARG A 104 -4.08 9.64 -0.87
N LEU A 105 -5.37 10.00 -0.72
CA LEU A 105 -5.78 11.16 0.06
C LEU A 105 -5.66 10.90 1.57
N VAL A 106 -6.10 9.72 2.03
CA VAL A 106 -6.03 9.32 3.44
C VAL A 106 -5.33 7.98 3.58
N TYR A 107 -4.29 7.95 4.41
CA TYR A 107 -3.52 6.76 4.73
C TYR A 107 -3.61 6.40 6.22
N GLY A 108 -4.80 6.07 6.68
CA GLY A 108 -5.06 5.47 7.99
C GLY A 108 -4.45 6.22 9.19
N ASP A 109 -3.70 5.48 10.00
CA ASP A 109 -3.05 5.98 11.22
C ASP A 109 -2.10 7.16 10.95
N SER A 110 -1.45 7.18 9.79
CA SER A 110 -0.49 8.24 9.45
C SER A 110 -1.16 9.60 9.19
N ASP A 111 -2.41 9.60 8.74
CA ASP A 111 -3.24 10.80 8.63
C ASP A 111 -4.17 10.97 9.85
N LEU A 112 -3.90 10.26 10.94
CA LEU A 112 -4.67 10.26 12.20
C LEU A 112 -6.14 9.84 12.02
N LEU A 113 -6.45 9.08 10.97
CA LEU A 113 -7.76 8.53 10.64
C LEU A 113 -7.69 7.00 10.60
N PRO A 114 -7.42 6.33 11.74
CA PRO A 114 -7.16 4.89 11.79
C PRO A 114 -8.34 4.10 11.21
N GLY A 115 -8.01 3.20 10.28
CA GLY A 115 -9.00 2.37 9.59
C GLY A 115 -9.67 3.03 8.38
N LEU A 116 -9.32 4.28 8.03
CA LEU A 116 -9.82 4.95 6.83
C LEU A 116 -8.71 5.01 5.77
N VAL A 117 -9.02 4.52 4.57
CA VAL A 117 -8.20 4.70 3.37
C VAL A 117 -9.06 5.38 2.31
N VAL A 118 -8.53 6.42 1.67
CA VAL A 118 -9.20 7.10 0.57
C VAL A 118 -8.21 7.30 -0.57
N ASP A 119 -8.49 6.73 -1.73
CA ASP A 119 -7.78 7.00 -2.96
C ASP A 119 -8.60 7.92 -3.87
N ARG A 120 -7.94 8.95 -4.39
CA ARG A 120 -8.55 9.95 -5.26
C ARG A 120 -8.14 9.72 -6.70
N PHE A 121 -9.13 9.59 -7.57
CA PHE A 121 -9.02 9.45 -9.02
C PHE A 121 -9.76 10.62 -9.67
N GLY A 122 -9.15 11.82 -9.67
CA GLY A 122 -9.83 13.03 -10.11
C GLY A 122 -11.02 13.36 -9.21
N ASP A 123 -12.22 13.24 -9.77
CA ASP A 123 -13.48 13.49 -9.08
C ASP A 123 -14.15 12.21 -8.54
N VAL A 124 -13.50 11.06 -8.67
CA VAL A 124 -13.95 9.79 -8.09
C VAL A 124 -13.11 9.45 -6.87
N LEU A 125 -13.77 9.05 -5.78
CA LEU A 125 -13.12 8.59 -4.56
C LEU A 125 -13.39 7.09 -4.36
N VAL A 126 -12.33 6.33 -4.08
CA VAL A 126 -12.43 4.91 -3.67
C VAL A 126 -12.04 4.82 -2.20
N VAL A 127 -12.95 4.35 -1.38
CA VAL A 127 -12.86 4.43 0.08
C VAL A 127 -12.91 3.03 0.69
N GLN A 128 -12.02 2.77 1.63
CA GLN A 128 -12.01 1.55 2.44
C GLN A 128 -12.18 1.90 3.92
N LEU A 129 -13.15 1.25 4.56
CA LEU A 129 -13.43 1.34 5.99
C LEU A 129 -12.95 0.03 6.65
N ALA A 130 -11.73 0.02 7.15
CA ALA A 130 -11.08 -1.19 7.67
C ALA A 130 -11.27 -1.40 9.18
N SER A 131 -11.93 -0.48 9.89
CA SER A 131 -12.22 -0.60 11.32
C SER A 131 -13.70 -0.44 11.60
N ALA A 132 -14.18 -1.10 12.67
CA ALA A 132 -15.57 -0.97 13.12
C ALA A 132 -15.94 0.47 13.45
N ALA A 133 -15.00 1.26 13.99
CA ALA A 133 -15.24 2.66 14.30
C ALA A 133 -15.53 3.50 13.06
N MET A 134 -14.85 3.24 11.94
CA MET A 134 -15.11 3.92 10.66
C MET A 134 -16.39 3.40 9.99
N GLU A 135 -16.64 2.08 10.06
CA GLU A 135 -17.86 1.50 9.51
C GLU A 135 -19.11 2.05 10.18
N LEU A 136 -19.14 2.15 11.51
CA LEU A 136 -20.25 2.73 12.27
C LEU A 136 -20.50 4.21 11.93
N ARG A 137 -19.50 4.89 11.37
CA ARG A 137 -19.56 6.31 10.97
C ARG A 137 -19.49 6.52 9.48
N LYS A 138 -19.82 5.49 8.68
CA LYS A 138 -19.74 5.58 7.23
C LYS A 138 -20.50 6.77 6.64
N ASP A 139 -21.65 7.11 7.19
CA ASP A 139 -22.45 8.25 6.73
C ASP A 139 -21.77 9.60 7.06
N GLU A 140 -21.12 9.70 8.22
CA GLU A 140 -20.33 10.86 8.61
C GLU A 140 -19.05 10.98 7.77
N VAL A 141 -18.40 9.85 7.43
CA VAL A 141 -17.26 9.81 6.52
C VAL A 141 -17.67 10.29 5.13
N LEU A 142 -18.79 9.77 4.59
CA LEU A 142 -19.33 10.22 3.31
C LEU A 142 -19.64 11.71 3.35
N ALA A 143 -20.38 12.18 4.36
CA ALA A 143 -20.73 13.59 4.48
C ALA A 143 -19.50 14.52 4.59
N ALA A 144 -18.42 14.07 5.25
CA ALA A 144 -17.16 14.80 5.34
C ALA A 144 -16.46 14.87 3.98
N LEU A 145 -16.37 13.74 3.24
CA LEU A 145 -15.78 13.69 1.90
C LEU A 145 -16.53 14.57 0.90
N LEU A 146 -17.87 14.51 0.91
CA LEU A 146 -18.72 15.38 0.06
C LEU A 146 -18.53 16.86 0.38
N GLN A 147 -18.40 17.22 1.65
CA GLN A 147 -18.20 18.59 2.10
C GLN A 147 -16.84 19.15 1.66
N VAL A 148 -15.76 18.35 1.80
CA VAL A 148 -14.39 18.82 1.56
C VAL A 148 -14.02 18.77 0.07
N LEU A 149 -14.38 17.72 -0.65
CA LEU A 149 -13.88 17.44 -2.01
C LEU A 149 -14.90 17.66 -3.10
N LYS A 150 -16.21 17.61 -2.76
CA LYS A 150 -17.33 17.68 -3.72
C LYS A 150 -17.13 16.71 -4.92
N PRO A 151 -16.85 15.43 -4.68
CA PRO A 151 -16.59 14.48 -5.74
C PRO A 151 -17.82 14.23 -6.59
N ALA A 152 -17.64 13.76 -7.83
CA ALA A 152 -18.71 13.29 -8.69
C ALA A 152 -19.27 11.93 -8.22
N ALA A 153 -18.38 11.06 -7.70
CA ALA A 153 -18.78 9.76 -7.19
C ALA A 153 -17.88 9.25 -6.05
N VAL A 154 -18.44 8.39 -5.19
CA VAL A 154 -17.72 7.75 -4.08
C VAL A 154 -18.07 6.25 -4.07
N LEU A 155 -17.05 5.39 -4.07
CA LEU A 155 -17.14 3.94 -3.98
C LEU A 155 -16.72 3.46 -2.59
N TRP A 156 -17.56 2.68 -1.91
CA TRP A 156 -17.14 1.81 -0.82
C TRP A 156 -16.48 0.55 -1.39
N LYS A 157 -15.17 0.43 -1.26
CA LYS A 157 -14.37 -0.73 -1.70
C LYS A 157 -13.96 -1.55 -0.47
N ASN A 158 -14.95 -2.05 0.25
CA ASN A 158 -14.82 -2.73 1.55
C ASN A 158 -14.67 -4.26 1.41
N ASP A 159 -13.93 -4.74 0.42
CA ASP A 159 -13.71 -6.18 0.15
C ASP A 159 -12.39 -6.74 0.74
N SER A 160 -11.65 -5.93 1.47
CA SER A 160 -10.38 -6.32 2.09
C SER A 160 -10.56 -7.33 3.24
N SER A 161 -9.66 -8.33 3.33
CA SER A 161 -9.60 -9.28 4.43
C SER A 161 -9.24 -8.66 5.79
N ALA A 162 -8.76 -7.42 5.83
CA ALA A 162 -8.51 -6.70 7.07
C ALA A 162 -9.81 -6.50 7.89
N ARG A 163 -10.97 -6.47 7.23
CA ARG A 163 -12.29 -6.33 7.84
C ARG A 163 -12.70 -7.56 8.67
N ASP A 164 -12.23 -8.75 8.31
CA ASP A 164 -12.55 -9.99 9.02
C ASP A 164 -12.10 -9.94 10.48
N ALA A 165 -10.93 -9.31 10.73
CA ALA A 165 -10.40 -9.15 12.09
C ALA A 165 -11.26 -8.21 12.96
N GLU A 166 -12.05 -7.34 12.33
CA GLU A 166 -12.99 -6.43 13.00
C GLU A 166 -14.42 -6.99 13.06
N GLY A 167 -14.65 -8.19 12.51
CA GLY A 167 -15.99 -8.81 12.43
C GLY A 167 -16.92 -8.12 11.44
N LEU A 168 -16.37 -7.44 10.41
CA LEU A 168 -17.13 -6.67 9.44
C LEU A 168 -17.36 -7.45 8.15
N GLU A 169 -18.54 -7.33 7.58
CA GLU A 169 -18.85 -7.89 6.26
C GLU A 169 -18.04 -7.21 5.15
N ARG A 170 -17.72 -7.98 4.11
CA ARG A 170 -17.07 -7.46 2.90
C ARG A 170 -18.12 -7.07 1.88
N TYR A 171 -17.96 -5.89 1.28
CA TYR A 171 -18.85 -5.42 0.21
C TYR A 171 -18.17 -4.39 -0.69
N VAL A 172 -18.75 -4.21 -1.89
CA VAL A 172 -18.44 -3.12 -2.82
C VAL A 172 -19.77 -2.46 -3.19
N ALA A 173 -19.88 -1.15 -3.03
CA ALA A 173 -21.12 -0.42 -3.28
C ALA A 173 -20.87 1.04 -3.63
N ASN A 174 -21.66 1.61 -4.53
CA ASN A 174 -21.70 3.04 -4.72
C ASN A 174 -22.26 3.72 -3.44
N ALA A 175 -21.46 4.64 -2.88
CA ALA A 175 -21.86 5.45 -1.74
C ALA A 175 -22.53 6.74 -2.19
N TYR A 176 -22.07 7.30 -3.31
CA TYR A 176 -22.58 8.53 -3.89
C TYR A 176 -22.28 8.56 -5.39
N GLY A 177 -23.22 9.02 -6.20
CA GLY A 177 -23.07 9.05 -7.65
C GLY A 177 -22.93 7.65 -8.27
N GLU A 178 -22.55 7.61 -9.52
CA GLU A 178 -22.31 6.38 -10.27
C GLU A 178 -20.81 6.28 -10.57
N VAL A 179 -20.19 5.19 -10.12
CA VAL A 179 -18.76 4.94 -10.32
C VAL A 179 -18.60 4.05 -11.55
N PRO A 180 -17.83 4.46 -12.57
CA PRO A 180 -17.55 3.62 -13.73
C PRO A 180 -16.66 2.42 -13.36
N ASP A 181 -16.73 1.35 -14.15
CA ASP A 181 -15.90 0.15 -13.95
C ASP A 181 -14.40 0.48 -13.97
N TRP A 182 -14.01 1.38 -14.86
CA TRP A 182 -12.65 1.89 -15.03
C TRP A 182 -12.62 3.39 -14.84
N VAL A 183 -11.69 3.88 -14.05
CA VAL A 183 -11.49 5.30 -13.80
C VAL A 183 -10.16 5.75 -14.35
N ALA A 184 -10.15 6.93 -14.99
CA ALA A 184 -8.93 7.53 -15.52
C ALA A 184 -8.04 8.06 -14.39
N LEU A 185 -6.73 7.93 -14.57
CA LEU A 185 -5.72 8.58 -13.75
C LEU A 185 -4.49 8.93 -14.59
N GLU A 186 -3.65 9.78 -14.04
CA GLU A 186 -2.34 10.08 -14.61
C GLU A 186 -1.27 9.97 -13.52
N GLU A 187 -0.16 9.32 -13.87
CA GLU A 187 0.98 9.17 -12.98
C GLU A 187 2.28 9.35 -13.78
N ASN A 188 3.15 10.26 -13.33
CA ASN A 188 4.45 10.54 -13.95
C ASN A 188 4.35 10.92 -15.46
N GLY A 189 3.26 11.60 -15.84
CA GLY A 189 3.00 11.98 -17.23
C GLY A 189 2.41 10.87 -18.11
N VAL A 190 2.14 9.69 -17.56
CA VAL A 190 1.56 8.54 -18.26
C VAL A 190 0.11 8.36 -17.83
N ARG A 191 -0.78 8.14 -18.78
CA ARG A 191 -2.22 7.96 -18.56
C ARG A 191 -2.55 6.50 -18.29
N PHE A 192 -3.47 6.27 -17.37
CA PHE A 192 -3.98 4.94 -17.04
C PHE A 192 -5.49 4.96 -16.86
N GLU A 193 -6.09 3.79 -17.00
CA GLU A 193 -7.41 3.47 -16.52
C GLU A 193 -7.29 2.33 -15.51
N ALA A 194 -7.90 2.51 -14.34
CA ALA A 194 -7.85 1.56 -13.23
C ALA A 194 -9.22 0.95 -12.95
N PRO A 195 -9.31 -0.39 -12.79
CA PRO A 195 -10.56 -1.10 -12.55
C PRO A 195 -10.97 -1.02 -11.08
N VAL A 196 -11.64 0.06 -10.66
CA VAL A 196 -11.94 0.31 -9.25
C VAL A 196 -12.99 -0.62 -8.67
N LEU A 197 -13.92 -1.14 -9.48
CA LEU A 197 -14.95 -2.09 -9.02
C LEU A 197 -14.38 -3.49 -8.86
N ALA A 198 -13.75 -4.03 -9.90
CA ALA A 198 -13.29 -5.43 -9.96
C ALA A 198 -11.80 -5.60 -9.62
N GLY A 199 -11.02 -4.52 -9.62
CA GLY A 199 -9.58 -4.55 -9.41
C GLY A 199 -9.15 -4.86 -7.98
N GLN A 200 -7.87 -5.16 -7.83
CA GLN A 200 -7.25 -5.40 -6.53
C GLN A 200 -7.24 -4.12 -5.68
N LYS A 201 -7.44 -4.25 -4.37
CA LYS A 201 -7.47 -3.13 -3.42
C LYS A 201 -8.42 -2.02 -3.90
N THR A 202 -7.89 -0.83 -4.16
CA THR A 202 -8.63 0.34 -4.65
C THR A 202 -8.58 0.49 -6.18
N GLY A 203 -7.96 -0.47 -6.90
CA GLY A 203 -7.81 -0.46 -8.36
C GLY A 203 -6.43 0.01 -8.83
N TRP A 204 -5.72 0.80 -8.06
CA TRP A 204 -4.38 1.30 -8.37
C TRP A 204 -3.46 1.27 -7.13
N PHE A 205 -2.14 1.28 -7.35
CA PHE A 205 -1.10 1.24 -6.33
C PHE A 205 -0.28 2.53 -6.36
N TYR A 206 -0.78 3.62 -5.74
CA TYR A 206 -0.09 4.91 -5.67
C TYR A 206 1.23 4.86 -4.89
N ASP A 207 1.38 3.88 -4.01
CA ASP A 207 2.54 3.71 -3.14
C ASP A 207 3.87 3.55 -3.90
N HIS A 208 3.85 3.00 -5.11
CA HIS A 208 5.03 2.85 -5.98
C HIS A 208 5.29 4.00 -6.96
N ARG A 209 4.46 5.06 -6.97
CA ARG A 209 4.59 6.21 -7.91
C ARG A 209 6.02 6.71 -8.04
N MET A 210 6.68 7.03 -6.90
CA MET A 210 8.02 7.60 -6.90
C MET A 210 9.09 6.59 -7.37
N ASN A 211 8.86 5.30 -7.13
CA ASN A 211 9.76 4.26 -7.59
C ASN A 211 9.63 4.07 -9.10
N ARG A 212 8.41 4.09 -9.64
CA ARG A 212 8.15 4.02 -11.08
C ARG A 212 8.74 5.22 -11.84
N ALA A 213 8.65 6.43 -11.29
CA ALA A 213 9.27 7.64 -11.88
C ALA A 213 10.77 7.50 -12.10
N ARG A 214 11.46 6.75 -11.21
CA ARG A 214 12.91 6.52 -11.29
C ARG A 214 13.34 5.57 -12.39
N LEU A 215 12.42 4.92 -13.11
CA LEU A 215 12.76 4.06 -14.25
C LEU A 215 13.33 4.85 -15.44
N ALA A 216 12.91 6.09 -15.64
CA ALA A 216 13.17 6.87 -16.85
C ALA A 216 14.65 6.82 -17.33
N PRO A 217 15.68 7.01 -16.48
CA PRO A 217 17.08 6.96 -16.93
C PRO A 217 17.57 5.55 -17.28
N TYR A 218 16.86 4.49 -16.90
CA TYR A 218 17.33 3.10 -17.07
C TYR A 218 16.69 2.38 -18.25
N VAL A 219 15.60 2.89 -18.82
CA VAL A 219 14.76 2.14 -19.78
C VAL A 219 14.85 2.63 -21.23
N GLN A 220 15.46 3.77 -21.49
CA GLN A 220 15.54 4.34 -22.86
C GLN A 220 16.24 3.39 -23.83
N GLY A 221 15.50 2.90 -24.85
CA GLY A 221 15.99 1.96 -25.86
C GLY A 221 16.27 0.54 -25.32
N LYS A 222 15.76 0.19 -24.14
CA LYS A 222 16.05 -1.06 -23.43
C LYS A 222 14.91 -2.05 -23.55
N ARG A 223 15.22 -3.35 -23.42
CA ARG A 223 14.24 -4.43 -23.24
C ARG A 223 13.93 -4.57 -21.76
N VAL A 224 12.65 -4.52 -21.40
CA VAL A 224 12.17 -4.50 -20.02
C VAL A 224 11.27 -5.71 -19.76
N LEU A 225 11.45 -6.38 -18.62
CA LEU A 225 10.57 -7.43 -18.11
C LEU A 225 9.90 -6.92 -16.83
N ASP A 226 8.58 -6.86 -16.83
CA ASP A 226 7.74 -6.45 -15.68
C ASP A 226 7.03 -7.68 -15.11
N LEU A 227 7.47 -8.14 -13.94
CA LEU A 227 6.95 -9.32 -13.25
C LEU A 227 5.90 -8.92 -12.21
N PHE A 228 4.78 -9.63 -12.18
CA PHE A 228 3.60 -9.28 -11.38
C PHE A 228 3.04 -7.92 -11.82
N SER A 229 2.91 -7.76 -13.12
CA SER A 229 2.66 -6.45 -13.74
C SER A 229 1.32 -5.81 -13.38
N TYR A 230 0.35 -6.59 -12.88
CA TYR A 230 -1.03 -6.14 -12.70
C TYR A 230 -1.52 -5.46 -13.98
N ILE A 231 -2.04 -4.24 -13.94
CA ILE A 231 -2.50 -3.48 -15.11
C ILE A 231 -1.37 -2.64 -15.76
N GLY A 232 -0.12 -3.02 -15.57
CA GLY A 232 1.04 -2.45 -16.26
C GLY A 232 1.60 -1.16 -15.64
N GLY A 233 1.44 -0.95 -14.34
CA GLY A 233 1.91 0.29 -13.70
C GLY A 233 3.39 0.58 -13.93
N TRP A 234 4.25 -0.43 -13.90
CA TRP A 234 5.68 -0.32 -14.20
C TRP A 234 5.95 -0.42 -15.69
N GLY A 235 5.43 -1.47 -16.35
CA GLY A 235 5.72 -1.77 -17.74
C GLY A 235 5.28 -0.68 -18.71
N ILE A 236 4.07 -0.13 -18.54
CA ILE A 236 3.55 0.93 -19.41
C ILE A 236 4.35 2.25 -19.21
N GLN A 237 4.75 2.56 -17.97
CA GLN A 237 5.64 3.72 -17.76
C GLN A 237 7.02 3.49 -18.40
N ALA A 238 7.58 2.28 -18.31
CA ALA A 238 8.83 1.95 -19.00
C ALA A 238 8.70 2.13 -20.52
N ALA A 239 7.61 1.66 -21.13
CA ALA A 239 7.34 1.84 -22.56
C ALA A 239 7.20 3.32 -22.94
N ALA A 240 6.45 4.10 -22.14
CA ALA A 240 6.25 5.54 -22.34
C ALA A 240 7.55 6.34 -22.15
N PHE A 241 8.45 5.90 -21.26
CA PHE A 241 9.76 6.49 -21.05
C PHE A 241 10.79 6.06 -22.10
N GLY A 242 10.38 5.29 -23.11
CA GLY A 242 11.19 5.02 -24.29
C GLY A 242 11.85 3.64 -24.32
N ALA A 243 11.39 2.68 -23.53
CA ALA A 243 11.79 1.28 -23.73
C ALA A 243 11.53 0.83 -25.17
N SER A 244 12.41 0.00 -25.72
CA SER A 244 12.24 -0.56 -27.07
C SER A 244 11.21 -1.68 -27.08
N GLU A 245 11.16 -2.47 -26.02
CA GLU A 245 10.26 -3.61 -25.84
C GLU A 245 9.98 -3.80 -24.35
N VAL A 246 8.74 -4.10 -24.00
CA VAL A 246 8.32 -4.42 -22.64
C VAL A 246 7.53 -5.72 -22.65
N MET A 247 7.90 -6.65 -21.78
CA MET A 247 7.12 -7.86 -21.54
C MET A 247 6.51 -7.78 -20.13
N CYS A 248 5.18 -7.84 -20.06
CA CYS A 248 4.42 -7.85 -18.82
C CYS A 248 3.96 -9.28 -18.50
N VAL A 249 4.24 -9.77 -17.30
CA VAL A 249 3.87 -11.11 -16.83
C VAL A 249 2.95 -10.99 -15.62
N ASP A 250 1.76 -11.56 -15.71
CA ASP A 250 0.81 -11.67 -14.58
C ASP A 250 -0.02 -12.95 -14.69
N ALA A 251 -0.46 -13.47 -13.57
CA ALA A 251 -1.31 -14.66 -13.53
C ALA A 251 -2.79 -14.38 -13.85
N SER A 252 -3.18 -13.11 -13.95
CA SER A 252 -4.55 -12.67 -14.15
C SER A 252 -4.75 -12.15 -15.57
N ALA A 253 -5.53 -12.88 -16.41
CA ALA A 253 -5.94 -12.41 -17.71
C ALA A 253 -6.62 -11.02 -17.64
N PHE A 254 -7.50 -10.81 -16.65
CA PHE A 254 -8.14 -9.51 -16.42
C PHE A 254 -7.12 -8.37 -16.15
N ALA A 255 -6.03 -8.66 -15.46
CA ALA A 255 -4.98 -7.68 -15.25
C ALA A 255 -4.24 -7.36 -16.55
N LEU A 256 -3.98 -8.39 -17.38
CA LEU A 256 -3.32 -8.22 -18.69
C LEU A 256 -4.20 -7.51 -19.71
N ASP A 257 -5.52 -7.71 -19.69
CA ASP A 257 -6.47 -6.87 -20.47
C ASP A 257 -6.29 -5.38 -20.08
N GLY A 258 -6.05 -5.11 -18.79
CA GLY A 258 -5.72 -3.78 -18.29
C GLY A 258 -4.38 -3.26 -18.81
N VAL A 259 -3.36 -4.12 -18.96
CA VAL A 259 -2.07 -3.75 -19.58
C VAL A 259 -2.29 -3.35 -21.04
N GLU A 260 -2.99 -4.14 -21.82
CA GLU A 260 -3.26 -3.87 -23.24
C GLU A 260 -4.05 -2.57 -23.42
N ARG A 261 -5.07 -2.36 -22.59
CA ARG A 261 -5.85 -1.12 -22.55
C ARG A 261 -4.97 0.11 -22.26
N ASN A 262 -4.12 0.02 -21.26
CA ASN A 262 -3.22 1.12 -20.87
C ASN A 262 -2.09 1.33 -21.89
N ALA A 263 -1.61 0.29 -22.56
CA ALA A 263 -0.67 0.38 -23.67
C ALA A 263 -1.28 1.14 -24.86
N ALA A 264 -2.50 0.80 -25.25
CA ALA A 264 -3.23 1.49 -26.31
C ALA A 264 -3.50 2.95 -25.97
N LEU A 265 -3.90 3.25 -24.73
CA LEU A 265 -4.18 4.60 -24.24
C LEU A 265 -2.96 5.54 -24.37
N ASN A 266 -1.74 5.00 -24.28
CA ASN A 266 -0.49 5.73 -24.39
C ASN A 266 0.20 5.60 -25.77
N GLY A 267 -0.38 4.89 -26.74
CA GLY A 267 0.19 4.69 -28.06
C GLY A 267 1.49 3.86 -28.06
N VAL A 268 1.62 2.93 -27.09
CA VAL A 268 2.80 2.07 -26.94
C VAL A 268 2.47 0.57 -27.10
N ALA A 269 1.28 0.24 -27.59
CA ALA A 269 0.81 -1.14 -27.72
C ALA A 269 1.77 -2.04 -28.52
N GLU A 270 2.40 -1.51 -29.56
CA GLU A 270 3.34 -2.28 -30.41
C GLU A 270 4.63 -2.67 -29.67
N LYS A 271 4.93 -2.04 -28.52
CA LYS A 271 6.12 -2.31 -27.73
C LYS A 271 5.86 -3.24 -26.55
N VAL A 272 4.59 -3.52 -26.23
CA VAL A 272 4.18 -4.24 -25.03
C VAL A 272 3.65 -5.60 -25.39
N ALA A 273 4.25 -6.64 -24.84
CA ALA A 273 3.77 -8.02 -24.92
C ALA A 273 3.27 -8.48 -23.54
N CYS A 274 2.20 -9.24 -23.53
CA CYS A 274 1.61 -9.81 -22.32
C CYS A 274 1.83 -11.32 -22.28
N VAL A 275 2.19 -11.86 -21.11
CA VAL A 275 2.34 -13.30 -20.83
C VAL A 275 1.48 -13.64 -19.62
N GLU A 276 0.41 -14.41 -19.85
CA GLU A 276 -0.43 -14.92 -18.77
C GLU A 276 0.18 -16.18 -18.19
N GLY A 277 0.37 -16.21 -16.87
CA GLY A 277 0.84 -17.39 -16.16
C GLY A 277 1.48 -17.12 -14.80
N ASP A 278 1.85 -18.21 -14.12
CA ASP A 278 2.65 -18.12 -12.91
C ASP A 278 4.03 -17.52 -13.24
N VAL A 279 4.42 -16.47 -12.51
CA VAL A 279 5.69 -15.76 -12.76
C VAL A 279 6.91 -16.68 -12.67
N PHE A 280 6.92 -17.66 -11.76
CA PHE A 280 8.05 -18.59 -11.63
C PHE A 280 8.11 -19.59 -12.81
N GLU A 281 6.98 -19.90 -13.42
CA GLU A 281 6.90 -20.70 -14.64
C GLU A 281 7.38 -19.89 -15.83
N ALA A 282 6.86 -18.69 -16.02
CA ALA A 282 7.28 -17.77 -17.07
C ALA A 282 8.81 -17.51 -17.03
N LEU A 283 9.38 -17.28 -15.84
CA LEU A 283 10.83 -17.11 -15.68
C LEU A 283 11.65 -18.34 -16.11
N ARG A 284 11.12 -19.57 -15.90
CA ARG A 284 11.78 -20.80 -16.36
C ARG A 284 11.71 -20.94 -17.87
N GLU A 285 10.56 -20.63 -18.46
CA GLU A 285 10.35 -20.70 -19.92
C GLU A 285 11.22 -19.67 -20.65
N LEU A 286 11.22 -18.43 -20.18
CA LEU A 286 12.06 -17.37 -20.73
C LEU A 286 13.56 -17.74 -20.65
N LYS A 287 13.98 -18.36 -19.56
CA LYS A 287 15.35 -18.86 -19.43
C LYS A 287 15.65 -19.99 -20.41
N ALA A 288 14.71 -20.93 -20.61
CA ALA A 288 14.86 -22.04 -21.55
C ALA A 288 14.92 -21.55 -23.01
N ALA A 289 14.22 -20.45 -23.31
CA ALA A 289 14.26 -19.76 -24.60
C ALA A 289 15.48 -18.84 -24.78
N ASP A 290 16.40 -18.80 -23.80
CA ASP A 290 17.59 -17.92 -23.76
C ASP A 290 17.29 -16.43 -23.89
N GLU A 291 16.11 -16.00 -23.44
CA GLU A 291 15.69 -14.59 -23.41
C GLU A 291 16.58 -13.78 -22.46
N ARG A 292 16.83 -12.52 -22.84
CA ARG A 292 17.59 -11.55 -22.05
C ARG A 292 16.90 -10.20 -22.05
N PHE A 293 16.97 -9.53 -20.90
CA PHE A 293 16.43 -8.20 -20.69
C PHE A 293 17.50 -7.29 -20.12
N ASP A 294 17.42 -6.01 -20.43
CA ASP A 294 18.29 -4.99 -19.85
C ASP A 294 17.81 -4.54 -18.48
N VAL A 295 16.50 -4.54 -18.28
CA VAL A 295 15.85 -4.18 -17.02
C VAL A 295 14.83 -5.25 -16.65
N VAL A 296 14.89 -5.74 -15.41
CA VAL A 296 13.89 -6.63 -14.84
C VAL A 296 13.30 -5.99 -13.59
N ILE A 297 11.98 -5.90 -13.54
CA ILE A 297 11.23 -5.38 -12.42
C ILE A 297 10.54 -6.56 -11.71
N ALA A 298 10.82 -6.71 -10.42
CA ALA A 298 10.26 -7.76 -9.57
C ALA A 298 9.53 -7.11 -8.40
N ASP A 299 8.22 -6.89 -8.56
CA ASP A 299 7.33 -6.30 -7.55
C ASP A 299 6.24 -7.30 -7.14
N PRO A 300 6.60 -8.35 -6.39
CA PRO A 300 5.70 -9.44 -6.04
C PRO A 300 4.67 -9.02 -4.99
N PRO A 301 3.55 -9.76 -4.87
CA PRO A 301 2.69 -9.67 -3.71
C PRO A 301 3.47 -10.03 -2.43
N ALA A 302 2.93 -9.64 -1.27
CA ALA A 302 3.57 -9.91 0.01
C ALA A 302 3.73 -11.43 0.25
N PHE A 303 4.96 -11.96 0.13
CA PHE A 303 5.26 -13.36 0.45
C PHE A 303 5.29 -13.61 1.96
N ILE A 304 5.52 -12.57 2.77
CA ILE A 304 5.54 -12.66 4.23
C ILE A 304 4.36 -11.89 4.80
N LYS A 305 3.24 -12.57 5.00
CA LYS A 305 2.03 -11.96 5.58
C LYS A 305 2.05 -11.95 7.11
N ARG A 306 2.72 -12.90 7.76
CA ARG A 306 2.83 -13.06 9.22
C ARG A 306 4.24 -13.48 9.60
N LYS A 307 4.68 -13.16 10.81
CA LYS A 307 6.03 -13.53 11.30
C LYS A 307 6.38 -15.01 11.15
N LYS A 308 5.41 -15.92 11.30
CA LYS A 308 5.63 -17.37 11.10
C LYS A 308 5.96 -17.75 9.66
N ASP A 309 5.61 -16.91 8.70
CA ASP A 309 5.84 -17.14 7.27
C ASP A 309 7.22 -16.61 6.81
N LEU A 310 8.04 -16.06 7.71
CA LEU A 310 9.30 -15.36 7.42
C LEU A 310 10.26 -16.23 6.59
N LYS A 311 10.64 -17.38 7.08
CA LYS A 311 11.59 -18.30 6.40
C LYS A 311 11.16 -18.67 4.98
N ASN A 312 9.88 -19.04 4.81
CA ASN A 312 9.35 -19.42 3.50
C ASN A 312 9.27 -18.25 2.55
N GLY A 313 8.92 -17.07 3.08
CA GLY A 313 8.84 -15.85 2.28
C GLY A 313 10.22 -15.35 1.85
N GLU A 314 11.23 -15.38 2.72
CA GLU A 314 12.63 -15.07 2.34
C GLU A 314 13.14 -16.00 1.24
N ALA A 315 12.86 -17.31 1.35
CA ALA A 315 13.20 -18.28 0.32
C ALA A 315 12.49 -17.97 -1.02
N ALA A 316 11.23 -17.51 -0.97
CA ALA A 316 10.50 -17.09 -2.17
C ALA A 316 11.10 -15.82 -2.80
N TYR A 317 11.44 -14.80 -1.99
CA TYR A 317 12.15 -13.61 -2.47
C TYR A 317 13.51 -13.96 -3.08
N ARG A 318 14.28 -14.84 -2.44
CA ARG A 318 15.56 -15.31 -2.99
C ARG A 318 15.37 -15.99 -4.35
N ARG A 319 14.45 -16.95 -4.43
CA ARG A 319 14.15 -17.69 -5.67
C ARG A 319 13.74 -16.74 -6.81
N LEU A 320 12.85 -15.78 -6.51
CA LEU A 320 12.40 -14.78 -7.48
C LEU A 320 13.58 -13.96 -8.00
N ASN A 321 14.38 -13.38 -7.11
CA ASN A 321 15.48 -12.50 -7.48
C ASN A 321 16.59 -13.26 -8.22
N GLU A 322 16.91 -14.48 -7.83
CA GLU A 322 17.87 -15.32 -8.58
C GLU A 322 17.40 -15.62 -10.01
N GLN A 323 16.12 -15.95 -10.18
CA GLN A 323 15.57 -16.21 -11.52
C GLN A 323 15.52 -14.93 -12.36
N ALA A 324 15.11 -13.81 -11.78
CA ALA A 324 15.13 -12.50 -12.43
C ALA A 324 16.55 -12.10 -12.87
N MET A 325 17.55 -12.25 -11.99
CA MET A 325 18.95 -11.94 -12.30
C MET A 325 19.52 -12.82 -13.42
N ARG A 326 19.05 -14.07 -13.59
CA ARG A 326 19.47 -14.96 -14.68
C ARG A 326 19.04 -14.47 -16.06
N LEU A 327 17.95 -13.71 -16.14
CA LEU A 327 17.42 -13.13 -17.37
C LEU A 327 18.03 -11.76 -17.70
N LEU A 328 18.78 -11.17 -16.77
CA LEU A 328 19.46 -9.89 -17.01
C LEU A 328 20.67 -10.06 -17.93
N SER A 329 20.83 -9.14 -18.87
CA SER A 329 22.01 -8.93 -19.67
C SER A 329 23.26 -8.67 -18.79
N LYS A 330 24.46 -8.65 -19.39
CA LYS A 330 25.73 -8.55 -18.64
C LYS A 330 25.82 -7.30 -17.77
N ASP A 331 25.22 -6.19 -18.19
CA ASP A 331 25.17 -4.91 -17.48
C ASP A 331 23.69 -4.51 -17.31
N GLY A 332 22.96 -5.36 -16.61
CA GLY A 332 21.51 -5.22 -16.47
C GLY A 332 21.10 -4.55 -15.16
N ILE A 333 19.89 -4.01 -15.14
CA ILE A 333 19.27 -3.35 -13.99
C ILE A 333 18.18 -4.23 -13.41
N LEU A 334 18.25 -4.48 -12.12
CA LEU A 334 17.19 -5.12 -11.34
C LEU A 334 16.47 -4.10 -10.47
N VAL A 335 15.16 -3.98 -10.60
CA VAL A 335 14.30 -3.33 -9.61
C VAL A 335 13.67 -4.42 -8.77
N SER A 336 14.09 -4.55 -7.52
CA SER A 336 13.52 -5.54 -6.59
C SER A 336 12.72 -4.83 -5.51
N ALA A 337 11.43 -5.13 -5.42
CA ALA A 337 10.54 -4.53 -4.45
C ALA A 337 9.94 -5.55 -3.47
N SER A 338 9.48 -5.07 -2.34
CA SER A 338 8.72 -5.83 -1.36
C SER A 338 7.73 -4.95 -0.63
N CYS A 339 6.48 -5.39 -0.57
CA CYS A 339 5.45 -4.81 0.29
C CYS A 339 5.24 -5.63 1.59
N SER A 340 6.08 -6.62 1.88
CA SER A 340 6.03 -7.40 3.11
C SER A 340 6.51 -6.58 4.30
N MET A 341 5.60 -6.21 5.21
CA MET A 341 5.93 -5.44 6.42
C MET A 341 6.98 -6.15 7.30
N HIS A 342 6.98 -7.48 7.31
CA HIS A 342 7.89 -8.30 8.12
C HIS A 342 9.24 -8.58 7.45
N LEU A 343 9.51 -8.05 6.25
CA LEU A 343 10.82 -8.11 5.62
C LEU A 343 11.51 -6.76 5.75
N PRO A 344 12.49 -6.59 6.64
CA PRO A 344 13.32 -5.39 6.70
C PRO A 344 14.09 -5.15 5.41
N GLU A 345 14.45 -3.90 5.13
CA GLU A 345 15.20 -3.55 3.93
C GLU A 345 16.60 -4.21 3.89
N ASN A 346 17.25 -4.33 5.05
CA ASN A 346 18.56 -5.00 5.15
C ASN A 346 18.46 -6.49 4.78
N ASP A 347 17.39 -7.17 5.20
CA ASP A 347 17.18 -8.58 4.86
C ASP A 347 16.94 -8.76 3.35
N LEU A 348 16.22 -7.82 2.71
CA LEU A 348 16.09 -7.80 1.25
C LEU A 348 17.45 -7.58 0.57
N GLN A 349 18.30 -6.69 1.10
CA GLN A 349 19.65 -6.48 0.57
C GLN A 349 20.49 -7.75 0.70
N ASP A 350 20.45 -8.44 1.84
CA ASP A 350 21.19 -9.69 2.06
C ASP A 350 20.72 -10.80 1.12
N ILE A 351 19.43 -10.86 0.83
CA ILE A 351 18.87 -11.76 -0.19
C ILE A 351 19.45 -11.44 -1.56
N LEU A 352 19.51 -10.16 -1.97
CA LEU A 352 20.03 -9.76 -3.26
C LEU A 352 21.54 -10.02 -3.40
N ILE A 353 22.31 -9.72 -2.37
CA ILE A 353 23.75 -10.01 -2.32
C ILE A 353 23.99 -11.52 -2.45
N GLY A 354 23.27 -12.32 -1.67
CA GLY A 354 23.35 -13.78 -1.72
C GLY A 354 22.97 -14.35 -3.08
N SER A 355 21.93 -13.81 -3.72
CA SER A 355 21.46 -14.21 -5.05
C SER A 355 22.50 -13.87 -6.14
N ALA A 356 23.06 -12.66 -6.12
CA ALA A 356 24.07 -12.24 -7.07
C ALA A 356 25.35 -13.08 -6.95
N ARG A 357 25.81 -13.32 -5.70
CA ARG A 357 26.98 -14.19 -5.44
C ARG A 357 26.77 -15.62 -5.93
N HIS A 358 25.56 -16.18 -5.75
CA HIS A 358 25.23 -17.53 -6.25
C HIS A 358 25.29 -17.62 -7.78
N LEU A 359 25.12 -16.50 -8.47
CA LEU A 359 25.17 -16.40 -9.93
C LEU A 359 26.52 -15.91 -10.47
N ASP A 360 27.53 -15.81 -9.61
CA ASP A 360 28.84 -15.28 -9.93
C ASP A 360 28.78 -13.89 -10.57
N ARG A 361 27.98 -13.00 -9.94
CA ARG A 361 27.79 -11.62 -10.38
C ARG A 361 28.04 -10.62 -9.25
N ASN A 362 28.60 -9.46 -9.60
CA ASN A 362 28.67 -8.30 -8.73
C ASN A 362 27.34 -7.53 -8.77
N ILE A 363 26.90 -7.02 -7.62
CA ILE A 363 25.70 -6.19 -7.50
C ILE A 363 26.04 -4.83 -6.89
N GLN A 364 25.57 -3.78 -7.50
CA GLN A 364 25.72 -2.40 -7.05
C GLN A 364 24.33 -1.83 -6.79
N LEU A 365 24.11 -1.25 -5.61
CA LEU A 365 22.89 -0.53 -5.31
C LEU A 365 22.98 0.89 -5.90
N LEU A 366 22.05 1.23 -6.79
CA LEU A 366 21.96 2.56 -7.41
C LEU A 366 21.00 3.46 -6.66
N GLU A 367 19.80 2.94 -6.34
CA GLU A 367 18.75 3.71 -5.66
C GLU A 367 18.03 2.92 -4.59
N ARG A 368 17.63 3.62 -3.54
CA ARG A 368 16.72 3.15 -2.50
C ARG A 368 15.39 3.85 -2.65
N GLY A 369 14.31 3.09 -2.74
CA GLY A 369 12.96 3.58 -2.81
C GLY A 369 12.09 3.08 -1.67
N GLY A 370 10.97 3.74 -1.50
CA GLY A 370 9.93 3.41 -0.54
C GLY A 370 8.58 3.86 -1.05
N GLN A 371 7.59 3.88 -0.18
CA GLN A 371 6.28 4.42 -0.51
C GLN A 371 6.33 5.91 -0.79
N GLY A 372 5.44 6.38 -1.67
CA GLY A 372 5.31 7.78 -2.03
C GLY A 372 4.89 8.67 -0.85
N PRO A 373 5.07 9.99 -0.95
CA PRO A 373 4.76 10.92 0.15
C PRO A 373 3.26 11.08 0.43
N ASP A 374 2.39 10.57 -0.43
CA ASP A 374 0.95 10.41 -0.18
C ASP A 374 0.64 9.21 0.75
N HIS A 375 1.65 8.40 1.08
CA HIS A 375 1.63 7.35 2.09
C HIS A 375 2.61 7.72 3.22
N PRO A 376 2.37 8.79 3.99
CA PRO A 376 3.33 9.24 4.98
C PRO A 376 3.60 8.18 6.04
N VAL A 377 4.86 8.07 6.48
CA VAL A 377 5.25 7.16 7.56
C VAL A 377 5.07 7.88 8.90
N HIS A 378 4.30 7.28 9.80
CA HIS A 378 4.19 7.77 11.16
C HIS A 378 5.40 7.30 11.98
N LEU A 379 6.29 8.21 12.38
CA LEU A 379 7.59 7.85 12.99
C LEU A 379 7.47 7.02 14.27
N ALA A 380 6.39 7.18 15.02
CA ALA A 380 6.13 6.38 16.21
C ALA A 380 5.43 5.04 15.92
N ILE A 381 5.07 4.77 14.65
CA ILE A 381 4.44 3.53 14.19
C ILE A 381 5.22 3.02 12.97
N PRO A 382 6.35 2.32 13.20
CA PRO A 382 7.21 1.83 12.10
C PRO A 382 6.47 0.95 11.10
N GLU A 383 5.39 0.29 11.51
CA GLU A 383 4.54 -0.58 10.70
C GLU A 383 3.83 0.18 9.56
N THR A 384 3.74 1.51 9.63
CA THR A 384 3.23 2.33 8.53
C THR A 384 4.20 2.41 7.35
N ARG A 385 5.48 2.02 7.52
CA ARG A 385 6.46 1.84 6.45
C ARG A 385 6.48 0.39 5.99
N TYR A 386 5.97 0.10 4.80
CA TYR A 386 5.85 -1.27 4.30
C TYR A 386 6.49 -1.51 2.93
N ILE A 387 6.72 -0.47 2.12
CA ILE A 387 7.39 -0.60 0.81
C ILE A 387 8.90 -0.48 0.95
N LYS A 388 9.62 -1.39 0.32
CA LYS A 388 11.05 -1.32 0.00
C LYS A 388 11.20 -1.55 -1.49
N SER A 389 12.03 -0.74 -2.14
CA SER A 389 12.38 -0.89 -3.56
C SER A 389 13.86 -0.59 -3.73
N LEU A 390 14.61 -1.53 -4.27
CA LEU A 390 16.04 -1.44 -4.49
C LEU A 390 16.32 -1.55 -6.00
N THR A 391 16.84 -0.47 -6.57
CA THR A 391 17.32 -0.49 -7.95
C THR A 391 18.80 -0.81 -7.96
N CYS A 392 19.16 -1.94 -8.55
CA CYS A 392 20.51 -2.48 -8.53
C CYS A 392 21.04 -2.70 -9.94
N ARG A 393 22.34 -2.49 -10.13
CA ARG A 393 23.09 -2.85 -11.34
C ARG A 393 23.82 -4.16 -11.11
N LEU A 394 23.71 -5.08 -12.07
CA LEU A 394 24.41 -6.37 -12.03
C LEU A 394 25.49 -6.43 -13.10
N LEU A 395 26.71 -6.74 -12.66
CA LEU A 395 27.90 -6.86 -13.50
C LEU A 395 28.45 -8.30 -13.43
N PRO A 396 29.11 -8.81 -14.51
CA PRO A 396 29.86 -10.05 -14.40
C PRO A 396 30.98 -9.89 -13.37
N ASN A 397 31.32 -10.96 -12.68
CA ASN A 397 32.62 -11.05 -12.02
C ASN A 397 33.67 -11.12 -13.14
N GLY A 398 34.53 -10.11 -13.22
CA GLY A 398 35.50 -9.89 -14.30
C GLY A 398 36.42 -11.04 -14.62
#